data_6242ebd03b1df11569eb4ffcfe03c026
#
_entry.id   6242ebd03b1df11569eb4ffcfe03c026
#
_cell.length_a   1.000
_cell.length_b   1.000
_cell.length_c   1.000
_cell.angle_alpha   90.00
_cell.angle_beta   90.00
_cell.angle_gamma   90.00
#
_symmetry.space_group_name_H-M   'P 1'
#
loop_
_entity.id
_entity.type
_entity.pdbx_description
1 polymer ?
#
loop_
_entity_poly.entity_id
_entity_poly.type
_entity_poly.pdbx_seq_one_letter_code
_entity_poly.pdbx_strand_id
1 'polypeptide(L)'
;MTTDQGTNVANKKIYISGPIAGYDIEERKLAFLKVQHMLESLGYQPVNPFDNGVADHEHWRAHMRADIRMLLDCDAIYMMPAWELSKGCKLELDVASSCGIQVILDGRDL
;
A
#
# COMPACT_ATOMS: atom_id res chain seq x y z
N MET A 1 15.11 -18.93 -18.89
CA MET A 1 14.85 -18.61 -18.40
C MET A 1 14.81 -18.06 -17.79
N THR A 2 14.86 -17.80 -17.41
CA THR A 2 14.81 -17.32 -16.82
C THR A 2 14.61 -16.93 -16.06
N THR A 3 14.63 -16.67 -15.94
CA THR A 3 14.39 -16.28 -15.21
C THR A 3 14.36 -15.89 -14.29
N ASP A 4 14.82 -15.94 -14.05
CA ASP A 4 14.60 -15.64 -13.04
C ASP A 4 13.72 -14.63 -12.71
N GLN A 5 12.98 -14.58 -12.74
CA GLN A 5 12.00 -13.67 -12.61
C GLN A 5 11.64 -13.39 -11.25
N GLY A 6 11.65 -14.30 -10.39
CA GLY A 6 11.40 -14.09 -8.97
C GLY A 6 12.33 -13.08 -8.37
N THR A 7 13.42 -12.79 -9.04
CA THR A 7 14.37 -11.80 -8.55
C THR A 7 14.19 -10.43 -9.17
N ASN A 8 13.24 -10.29 -10.08
CA ASN A 8 13.04 -9.02 -10.75
C ASN A 8 12.12 -8.11 -9.93
N VAL A 9 12.69 -7.40 -8.95
CA VAL A 9 11.95 -6.51 -8.09
C VAL A 9 11.36 -5.32 -8.85
N ALA A 10 11.94 -4.96 -10.00
CA ALA A 10 11.49 -3.78 -10.75
C ALA A 10 10.05 -3.88 -11.21
N ASN A 11 9.51 -5.09 -11.34
CA ASN A 11 8.14 -5.28 -11.79
C ASN A 11 7.18 -5.59 -10.65
N LYS A 12 7.66 -5.64 -9.42
CA LYS A 12 6.82 -5.95 -8.28
C LYS A 12 5.98 -4.74 -7.90
N LYS A 13 4.67 -4.95 -7.83
CA LYS A 13 3.74 -3.91 -7.40
C LYS A 13 3.55 -3.99 -5.89
N ILE A 14 3.72 -2.86 -5.23
CA ILE A 14 3.59 -2.79 -3.78
C ILE A 14 2.53 -1.77 -3.41
N TYR A 15 1.46 -2.23 -2.76
CA TYR A 15 0.41 -1.36 -2.25
C TYR A 15 0.87 -0.73 -0.94
N ILE A 16 0.68 0.59 -0.82
CA ILE A 16 1.08 1.33 0.38
C ILE A 16 -0.11 1.43 1.32
N SER A 17 0.01 0.85 2.52
CA SER A 17 -1.05 0.89 3.54
C SER A 17 -0.58 1.73 4.72
N GLY A 18 -1.34 2.76 5.06
CA GLY A 18 -1.00 3.63 6.18
C GLY A 18 -2.23 4.34 6.73
N PRO A 19 -2.15 4.83 7.97
CA PRO A 19 -3.27 5.53 8.59
C PRO A 19 -3.61 6.82 7.86
N ILE A 20 -4.90 7.07 7.68
CA ILE A 20 -5.39 8.30 7.04
C ILE A 20 -6.49 8.93 7.89
N ALA A 21 -7.52 8.15 8.25
CA ALA A 21 -8.65 8.67 9.01
C ALA A 21 -8.21 9.19 10.37
N GLY A 22 -8.66 10.41 10.71
CA GLY A 22 -8.31 11.04 11.98
C GLY A 22 -7.00 11.80 11.97
N TYR A 23 -6.30 11.83 10.85
CA TYR A 23 -5.05 12.57 10.69
C TYR A 23 -5.25 13.73 9.73
N ASP A 24 -4.32 14.69 9.73
CA ASP A 24 -4.31 15.76 8.73
C ASP A 24 -4.05 15.17 7.37
N ILE A 25 -4.96 15.39 6.41
CA ILE A 25 -4.89 14.72 5.13
C ILE A 25 -3.69 15.17 4.29
N GLU A 26 -3.33 16.46 4.37
CA GLU A 26 -2.17 16.93 3.60
C GLU A 26 -0.86 16.35 4.12
N GLU A 27 -0.76 16.20 5.43
CA GLU A 27 0.39 15.55 6.06
C GLU A 27 0.48 14.08 5.62
N ARG A 28 -0.68 13.39 5.57
CA ARG A 28 -0.68 12.00 5.17
C ARG A 28 -0.30 11.83 3.70
N LYS A 29 -0.80 12.72 2.84
CA LYS A 29 -0.41 12.68 1.42
C LYS A 29 1.10 12.79 1.26
N LEU A 30 1.74 13.68 2.01
CA LEU A 30 3.19 13.82 1.96
C LEU A 30 3.91 12.57 2.47
N ALA A 31 3.40 11.98 3.56
CA ALA A 31 4.00 10.76 4.11
C ALA A 31 3.91 9.61 3.11
N PHE A 32 2.77 9.46 2.45
CA PHE A 32 2.59 8.44 1.42
C PHE A 32 3.50 8.68 0.21
N LEU A 33 3.67 9.94 -0.19
CA LEU A 33 4.58 10.27 -1.30
C LEU A 33 6.03 9.91 -0.95
N LYS A 34 6.45 10.11 0.30
CA LYS A 34 7.80 9.72 0.70
C LYS A 34 8.01 8.21 0.56
N VAL A 35 7.02 7.41 0.97
CA VAL A 35 7.08 5.97 0.82
C VAL A 35 7.09 5.59 -0.67
N GLN A 36 6.23 6.24 -1.45
CA GLN A 36 6.17 6.01 -2.89
C GLN A 36 7.54 6.24 -3.54
N HIS A 37 8.17 7.37 -3.26
CA HIS A 37 9.47 7.69 -3.84
C HIS A 37 10.56 6.71 -3.37
N MET A 38 10.50 6.30 -2.12
CA MET A 38 11.44 5.32 -1.59
C MET A 38 11.32 3.99 -2.34
N LEU A 39 10.09 3.51 -2.53
CA LEU A 39 9.84 2.26 -3.24
C LEU A 39 10.30 2.36 -4.71
N GLU A 40 10.01 3.50 -5.34
CA GLU A 40 10.46 3.73 -6.72
C GLU A 40 11.98 3.70 -6.83
N SER A 41 12.67 4.28 -5.86
CA SER A 41 14.12 4.32 -5.87
C SER A 41 14.73 2.92 -5.71
N LEU A 42 13.98 1.98 -5.16
CA LEU A 42 14.42 0.59 -5.00
C LEU A 42 13.99 -0.30 -6.18
N GLY A 43 13.34 0.27 -7.19
CA GLY A 43 12.95 -0.46 -8.39
C GLY A 43 11.56 -1.07 -8.36
N TYR A 44 10.75 -0.78 -7.35
CA TYR A 44 9.39 -1.28 -7.26
C TYR A 44 8.39 -0.37 -7.95
N GLN A 45 7.17 -0.88 -8.16
CA GLN A 45 6.03 -0.10 -8.64
C GLN A 45 5.10 0.17 -7.48
N PRO A 46 5.17 1.33 -6.84
CA PRO A 46 4.28 1.63 -5.72
C PRO A 46 2.87 1.92 -6.18
N VAL A 47 1.90 1.49 -5.39
CA VAL A 47 0.49 1.78 -5.61
C VAL A 47 0.01 2.58 -4.41
N ASN A 48 -0.28 3.86 -4.64
CA ASN A 48 -0.63 4.80 -3.59
C ASN A 48 -2.15 4.95 -3.53
N PRO A 49 -2.79 4.64 -2.38
CA PRO A 49 -4.24 4.70 -2.28
C PRO A 49 -4.82 6.09 -2.47
N PHE A 50 -4.03 7.15 -2.34
CA PHE A 50 -4.53 8.48 -2.68
C PHE A 50 -4.84 8.63 -4.17
N ASP A 51 -4.38 7.69 -4.99
CA ASP A 51 -4.67 7.64 -6.42
C ASP A 51 -5.83 6.68 -6.73
N ASN A 52 -6.71 6.42 -5.77
CA ASN A 52 -7.78 5.44 -5.93
C ASN A 52 -8.98 5.93 -6.74
N GLY A 53 -8.97 7.21 -7.16
CA GLY A 53 -10.05 7.77 -7.97
C GLY A 53 -11.28 8.22 -7.17
N VAL A 54 -11.25 8.10 -5.84
CA VAL A 54 -12.35 8.49 -4.96
C VAL A 54 -12.03 9.85 -4.35
N ALA A 55 -12.98 10.77 -4.36
CA ALA A 55 -12.77 12.10 -3.79
C ALA A 55 -12.54 12.00 -2.27
N ASP A 56 -11.66 12.87 -1.75
CA ASP A 56 -11.25 12.83 -0.34
C ASP A 56 -12.44 12.88 0.63
N HIS A 57 -13.51 13.59 0.26
CA HIS A 57 -14.67 13.77 1.14
C HIS A 57 -15.66 12.60 1.14
N GLU A 58 -15.44 11.60 0.28
CA GLU A 58 -16.35 10.47 0.20
C GLU A 58 -16.26 9.59 1.44
N HIS A 59 -17.28 8.75 1.62
CA HIS A 59 -17.35 7.84 2.76
C HIS A 59 -16.17 6.88 2.81
N TRP A 60 -15.77 6.53 4.02
CA TRP A 60 -14.71 5.56 4.26
C TRP A 60 -14.90 4.27 3.46
N ARG A 61 -16.16 3.79 3.37
CA ARG A 61 -16.45 2.55 2.62
C ARG A 61 -16.12 2.67 1.14
N ALA A 62 -16.36 3.84 0.55
CA ALA A 62 -16.03 4.05 -0.86
C ALA A 62 -14.53 3.95 -1.08
N HIS A 63 -13.76 4.57 -0.18
CA HIS A 63 -12.30 4.49 -0.24
C HIS A 63 -11.81 3.07 -0.06
N MET A 64 -12.35 2.34 0.93
CA MET A 64 -11.90 0.97 1.20
C MET A 64 -12.20 0.03 0.04
N ARG A 65 -13.35 0.19 -0.59
CA ARG A 65 -13.68 -0.65 -1.75
C ARG A 65 -12.70 -0.43 -2.90
N ALA A 66 -12.37 0.84 -3.17
CA ALA A 66 -11.41 1.17 -4.22
C ALA A 66 -10.00 0.71 -3.85
N ASP A 67 -9.60 0.94 -2.60
CA ASP A 67 -8.28 0.57 -2.11
C ASP A 67 -8.06 -0.94 -2.18
N ILE A 68 -9.06 -1.73 -1.77
CA ILE A 68 -8.93 -3.19 -1.79
C ILE A 68 -8.85 -3.71 -3.22
N ARG A 69 -9.57 -3.09 -4.16
CA ARG A 69 -9.42 -3.46 -5.58
C ARG A 69 -7.99 -3.25 -6.06
N MET A 70 -7.38 -2.12 -5.69
CA MET A 70 -5.99 -1.83 -6.04
C MET A 70 -5.04 -2.82 -5.38
N LEU A 71 -5.27 -3.12 -4.10
CA LEU A 71 -4.45 -4.06 -3.34
C LEU A 71 -4.44 -5.45 -3.98
N LEU A 72 -5.59 -5.92 -4.43
CA LEU A 72 -5.70 -7.26 -5.00
C LEU A 72 -4.89 -7.45 -6.28
N ASP A 73 -4.52 -6.35 -6.94
CA ASP A 73 -3.67 -6.39 -8.12
C ASP A 73 -2.18 -6.28 -7.79
N CYS A 74 -1.84 -6.20 -6.52
CA CYS A 74 -0.46 -6.01 -6.10
C CYS A 74 0.19 -7.31 -5.65
N ASP A 75 1.52 -7.32 -5.67
CA ASP A 75 2.34 -8.47 -5.26
C ASP A 75 2.64 -8.42 -3.77
N ALA A 76 2.65 -7.23 -3.19
CA ALA A 76 2.98 -7.04 -1.78
C ALA A 76 2.23 -5.85 -1.20
N ILE A 77 2.15 -5.81 0.12
CA ILE A 77 1.61 -4.68 0.86
C ILE A 77 2.69 -4.16 1.82
N TYR A 78 2.93 -2.86 1.78
CA TYR A 78 3.88 -2.19 2.66
C TYR A 78 3.12 -1.48 3.77
N MET A 79 3.33 -1.90 5.02
CA MET A 79 2.63 -1.35 6.18
C MET A 79 3.42 -0.19 6.77
N MET A 80 2.85 1.01 6.70
CA MET A 80 3.47 2.21 7.26
C MET A 80 3.36 2.22 8.80
N PRO A 81 4.20 3.00 9.50
CA PRO A 81 4.12 3.09 10.96
C PRO A 81 2.72 3.44 11.45
N ALA A 82 2.35 2.91 12.60
CA ALA A 82 1.06 3.10 13.28
C ALA A 82 -0.11 2.43 12.57
N TRP A 83 0.17 1.49 11.65
CA TRP A 83 -0.88 0.75 10.96
C TRP A 83 -1.79 0.01 11.95
N GLU A 84 -1.24 -0.42 13.09
CA GLU A 84 -1.99 -1.19 14.10
C GLU A 84 -3.15 -0.40 14.69
N LEU A 85 -3.08 0.93 14.60
CA LEU A 85 -4.11 1.82 15.14
C LEU A 85 -5.17 2.18 14.10
N SER A 86 -5.03 1.68 12.88
CA SER A 86 -5.90 2.04 11.77
C SER A 86 -6.79 0.86 11.38
N LYS A 87 -8.11 1.08 11.46
CA LYS A 87 -9.08 0.07 11.04
C LYS A 87 -8.89 -0.33 9.58
N GLY A 88 -8.63 0.66 8.71
CA GLY A 88 -8.44 0.40 7.29
C GLY A 88 -7.18 -0.42 7.03
N CYS A 89 -6.09 -0.07 7.69
CA CYS A 89 -4.83 -0.81 7.53
C CYS A 89 -4.97 -2.27 7.98
N LYS A 90 -5.68 -2.50 9.09
CA LYS A 90 -5.87 -3.86 9.58
C LYS A 90 -6.72 -4.69 8.63
N LEU A 91 -7.75 -4.07 8.03
CA LEU A 91 -8.56 -4.74 7.02
C LEU A 91 -7.73 -5.07 5.78
N GLU A 92 -6.93 -4.12 5.31
CA GLU A 92 -6.08 -4.33 4.14
C GLU A 92 -5.05 -5.44 4.40
N LEU A 93 -4.46 -5.44 5.60
CA LEU A 93 -3.52 -6.48 5.98
C LEU A 93 -4.18 -7.86 6.00
N ASP A 94 -5.40 -7.94 6.53
CA ASP A 94 -6.13 -9.19 6.60
C ASP A 94 -6.42 -9.72 5.19
N VAL A 95 -6.87 -8.85 4.30
CA VAL A 95 -7.11 -9.23 2.90
C VAL A 95 -5.81 -9.71 2.25
N ALA A 96 -4.73 -8.97 2.42
CA ALA A 96 -3.44 -9.33 1.84
C ALA A 96 -2.98 -10.70 2.32
N SER A 97 -3.01 -10.91 3.64
CA SER A 97 -2.58 -12.19 4.21
C SER A 97 -3.42 -13.34 3.71
N SER A 98 -4.75 -13.13 3.66
CA SER A 98 -5.68 -14.18 3.24
C SER A 98 -5.56 -14.52 1.76
N CYS A 99 -5.11 -13.55 0.96
CA CYS A 99 -5.01 -13.73 -0.49
C CYS A 99 -3.58 -14.05 -0.96
N GLY A 100 -2.67 -14.31 -0.05
CA GLY A 100 -1.31 -14.69 -0.43
C GLY A 100 -0.45 -13.54 -0.92
N ILE A 101 -0.81 -12.31 -0.61
CA ILE A 101 -0.03 -11.12 -0.95
C ILE A 101 1.05 -10.95 0.11
N GLN A 102 2.29 -10.77 -0.32
CA GLN A 102 3.44 -10.65 0.60
C GLN A 102 3.26 -9.46 1.53
N VAL A 103 3.48 -9.65 2.84
CA VAL A 103 3.37 -8.58 3.82
C VAL A 103 4.75 -8.06 4.17
N ILE A 104 4.92 -6.74 4.08
CA ILE A 104 6.17 -6.05 4.43
C ILE A 104 5.86 -5.12 5.59
N LEU A 105 6.37 -5.46 6.79
CA LEU A 105 6.02 -4.73 8.01
C LEU A 105 6.96 -3.55 8.29
N ASP A 106 8.17 -3.58 7.74
CA ASP A 106 9.07 -2.43 7.80
C ASP A 106 10.08 -2.54 6.66
N GLY A 107 10.89 -1.51 6.52
CA GLY A 107 11.78 -1.41 5.37
C GLY A 107 12.85 -2.48 5.27
N ARG A 108 13.05 -3.28 6.32
CA ARG A 108 14.06 -4.34 6.27
C ARG A 108 13.67 -5.49 5.35
N ASP A 109 12.39 -5.62 5.08
CA ASP A 109 11.90 -6.69 4.21
C ASP A 109 11.95 -6.35 2.72
N LEU A 110 12.39 -5.16 2.39
CA LEU A 110 12.46 -4.69 1.01
C LEU A 110 13.73 -5.16 0.28
#